data_81623ee0235bbda1b020093097d4c3e0
#
_entry.id   81623ee0235bbda1b020093097d4c3e0
#
_cell.length_a   1.000
_cell.length_b   1.000
_cell.length_c   1.000
_cell.angle_alpha   90.00
_cell.angle_beta   90.00
_cell.angle_gamma   90.00
#
_symmetry.space_group_name_H-M   'P 1'
#
loop_
_entity.id
_entity.type
_entity.pdbx_description
1 polymer ?
#
loop_
_entity_poly.entity_id
_entity_poly.type
_entity_poly.pdbx_seq_one_letter_code
_entity_poly.pdbx_strand_id
1 'polypeptide(L)'
;MKKRKLYLKRRTFLKGAIGILGTGFSLNASKNDRECETTQEDMLGPYWSQDHPERVILANLDEPGTRIQITGLVTANDCSTPIPNASVDVWHANDQGCYTIFQNCTTGNTSNDDYNLRGIMFTNENGMYSFESILPGYYPGRPRHFHYKITTPSGVELVTQCYFENDSLITTDFIANNGDLVIPLNENNNLLYGEFNISINQSAEELLLDNSDIFNKMDFSITNAYPNPFNNSIKIDYEVLQKGHVALEIFDINGKWIKTLANEMKNKGKHSHYWHGLDFSGNIVSSGTYLVVIKYGKS
;
A
#
# COMPACT_ATOMS: atom_id res chain seq x y z
N MET A 1 -21.75 -5.50 1.74
CA MET A 1 -21.24 -5.29 3.11
C MET A 1 -19.98 -4.45 3.02
N LYS A 2 -19.91 -3.27 3.64
CA LYS A 2 -18.70 -2.44 3.64
C LYS A 2 -17.71 -2.99 4.65
N LYS A 3 -16.39 -2.94 4.37
CA LYS A 3 -15.31 -3.49 5.23
C LYS A 3 -14.29 -2.40 5.57
N ARG A 4 -13.72 -2.46 6.76
CA ARG A 4 -12.55 -1.69 7.19
C ARG A 4 -11.56 -2.58 7.91
N LYS A 5 -10.26 -2.30 7.75
CA LYS A 5 -9.13 -3.07 8.31
C LYS A 5 -8.25 -2.16 9.18
N LEU A 6 -7.72 -2.68 10.28
CA LEU A 6 -6.75 -2.03 11.14
C LEU A 6 -5.65 -3.02 11.54
N TYR A 7 -4.38 -2.60 11.50
CA TYR A 7 -3.24 -3.45 11.86
C TYR A 7 -2.90 -3.33 13.34
N LEU A 8 -2.73 -4.48 14.01
CA LEU A 8 -2.38 -4.60 15.42
C LEU A 8 -1.04 -5.32 15.58
N LYS A 9 -0.12 -4.80 16.42
CA LYS A 9 1.17 -5.44 16.71
C LYS A 9 1.19 -6.02 18.13
N ARG A 10 1.51 -7.32 18.27
CA ARG A 10 1.77 -7.97 19.56
C ARG A 10 3.27 -8.10 19.81
N ARG A 11 3.78 -7.61 20.94
CA ARG A 11 5.19 -7.71 21.37
C ARG A 11 5.40 -8.82 22.39
N THR A 12 6.54 -9.55 22.22
CA THR A 12 7.13 -10.35 23.31
C THR A 12 8.19 -9.49 23.99
N PHE A 13 8.17 -9.38 25.32
CA PHE A 13 9.19 -8.64 26.06
C PHE A 13 10.47 -9.48 26.10
N LEU A 14 11.51 -9.07 25.36
CA LEU A 14 12.90 -9.40 25.67
C LEU A 14 13.43 -8.28 26.56
N LYS A 15 13.73 -8.60 27.81
CA LYS A 15 14.44 -7.68 28.73
C LYS A 15 15.89 -7.55 28.26
N GLY A 16 16.20 -6.49 27.54
CA GLY A 16 17.55 -6.10 27.16
C GLY A 16 17.62 -4.58 27.12
N ALA A 17 18.31 -3.99 28.11
CA ALA A 17 18.59 -2.57 28.13
C ALA A 17 19.68 -2.25 27.11
N ILE A 18 19.40 -1.44 26.10
CA ILE A 18 20.42 -0.77 25.28
C ILE A 18 20.09 0.72 25.27
N GLY A 19 20.99 1.49 25.88
CA GLY A 19 20.95 2.95 25.85
C GLY A 19 21.28 3.46 24.43
N ILE A 20 20.45 4.35 23.93
CA ILE A 20 20.70 5.07 22.68
C ILE A 20 21.18 6.47 23.02
N LEU A 21 22.46 6.72 22.71
CA LEU A 21 23.03 8.07 22.62
C LEU A 21 22.42 8.77 21.39
N GLY A 22 21.69 9.84 21.61
CA GLY A 22 21.17 10.69 20.57
C GLY A 22 22.27 11.55 19.94
N THR A 23 22.55 11.35 18.66
CA THR A 23 23.24 12.37 17.84
C THR A 23 22.19 13.01 16.95
N GLY A 24 21.89 14.26 17.23
CA GLY A 24 21.03 15.09 16.37
C GLY A 24 21.70 15.32 15.03
N PHE A 25 21.15 14.76 13.97
CA PHE A 25 21.44 15.18 12.61
C PHE A 25 20.52 16.34 12.24
N SER A 26 21.10 17.52 12.12
CA SER A 26 20.43 18.68 11.54
C SER A 26 20.47 18.52 10.01
N LEU A 27 19.35 18.14 9.41
CA LEU A 27 19.19 18.16 7.97
C LEU A 27 18.97 19.61 7.52
N ASN A 28 20.04 20.23 7.01
CA ASN A 28 19.90 21.43 6.19
C ASN A 28 19.32 20.98 4.84
N ALA A 29 17.99 21.03 4.72
CA ALA A 29 17.33 20.97 3.43
C ALA A 29 17.64 22.28 2.69
N SER A 30 18.49 22.20 1.66
CA SER A 30 18.57 23.21 0.62
C SER A 30 17.21 23.19 -0.09
N LYS A 31 16.36 24.19 0.18
CA LYS A 31 15.18 24.48 -0.65
C LYS A 31 15.69 24.92 -2.04
N ASN A 32 15.73 23.98 -2.97
CA ASN A 32 15.57 24.33 -4.36
C ASN A 32 14.05 24.64 -4.53
N ASP A 33 13.71 25.90 -4.73
CA ASP A 33 12.37 26.36 -5.11
C ASP A 33 12.09 25.88 -6.57
N ARG A 34 11.92 24.57 -6.78
CA ARG A 34 11.18 24.07 -7.94
C ARG A 34 9.70 24.21 -7.57
N GLU A 35 8.94 24.91 -8.41
CA GLU A 35 7.48 24.82 -8.34
C GLU A 35 7.09 23.35 -8.31
N CYS A 36 6.11 23.01 -7.46
CA CYS A 36 5.58 21.65 -7.42
C CYS A 36 4.87 21.36 -8.75
N GLU A 37 5.34 20.36 -9.46
CA GLU A 37 4.68 19.83 -10.65
C GLU A 37 3.98 18.52 -10.32
N THR A 38 2.76 18.37 -10.81
CA THR A 38 2.04 17.10 -10.69
C THR A 38 2.71 16.03 -11.55
N THR A 39 2.67 14.79 -11.08
CA THR A 39 3.25 13.67 -11.83
C THR A 39 2.59 13.55 -13.20
N GLN A 40 3.43 13.48 -14.23
CA GLN A 40 2.99 13.36 -15.62
C GLN A 40 2.18 12.08 -15.83
N GLU A 41 1.10 12.19 -16.61
CA GLU A 41 0.35 11.03 -17.07
C GLU A 41 1.14 10.25 -18.12
N ASP A 42 0.95 8.94 -18.15
CA ASP A 42 1.45 8.03 -19.16
C ASP A 42 0.38 6.98 -19.51
N MET A 43 0.65 6.15 -20.49
CA MET A 43 -0.35 5.20 -20.99
C MET A 43 -0.56 4.02 -20.03
N LEU A 44 -1.81 3.59 -19.90
CA LEU A 44 -2.20 2.39 -19.17
C LEU A 44 -1.58 1.11 -19.75
N GLY A 45 -1.39 1.10 -21.06
CA GLY A 45 -0.90 -0.07 -21.77
C GLY A 45 -1.95 -1.19 -21.91
N PRO A 46 -1.67 -2.21 -22.73
CA PRO A 46 -2.63 -3.28 -23.05
C PRO A 46 -2.70 -4.40 -22.01
N TYR A 47 -1.87 -4.37 -20.96
CA TYR A 47 -1.71 -5.46 -20.01
C TYR A 47 -2.25 -5.15 -18.62
N TRP A 48 -3.03 -4.09 -18.47
CA TRP A 48 -3.79 -3.85 -17.25
C TRP A 48 -4.98 -4.82 -17.15
N SER A 49 -5.31 -5.27 -15.95
CA SER A 49 -6.51 -6.05 -15.65
C SER A 49 -7.21 -5.51 -14.42
N GLN A 50 -8.47 -5.85 -14.25
CA GLN A 50 -9.23 -5.50 -13.05
C GLN A 50 -8.90 -6.47 -11.89
N ASP A 51 -9.31 -6.08 -10.68
CA ASP A 51 -9.33 -6.93 -9.49
C ASP A 51 -7.95 -7.45 -9.05
N HIS A 52 -6.89 -6.64 -9.23
CA HIS A 52 -5.57 -6.98 -8.69
C HIS A 52 -5.66 -7.25 -7.18
N PRO A 53 -4.97 -8.28 -6.67
CA PRO A 53 -5.00 -8.61 -5.25
C PRO A 53 -4.32 -7.51 -4.41
N GLU A 54 -4.85 -7.28 -3.21
CA GLU A 54 -4.19 -6.40 -2.24
C GLU A 54 -2.95 -7.10 -1.69
N ARG A 55 -1.77 -6.68 -2.15
CA ARG A 55 -0.47 -7.21 -1.73
C ARG A 55 0.67 -6.21 -1.97
N VAL A 56 1.74 -6.35 -1.19
CA VAL A 56 2.97 -5.54 -1.30
C VAL A 56 4.18 -6.37 -1.78
N ILE A 57 4.02 -7.67 -1.95
CA ILE A 57 5.01 -8.55 -2.58
C ILE A 57 4.40 -9.02 -3.90
N LEU A 58 4.89 -8.45 -5.01
CA LEU A 58 4.32 -8.69 -6.34
C LEU A 58 4.96 -9.89 -7.04
N ALA A 59 6.21 -10.20 -6.72
CA ALA A 59 6.95 -11.33 -7.25
C ALA A 59 7.21 -12.37 -6.16
N ASN A 60 6.87 -13.63 -6.40
CA ASN A 60 7.22 -14.73 -5.50
C ASN A 60 8.73 -14.88 -5.35
N LEU A 61 9.19 -15.59 -4.32
CA LEU A 61 10.62 -15.72 -4.00
C LEU A 61 11.42 -16.41 -5.12
N ASP A 62 10.79 -17.30 -5.84
CA ASP A 62 11.36 -18.08 -6.95
C ASP A 62 11.08 -17.46 -8.33
N GLU A 63 10.41 -16.29 -8.39
CA GLU A 63 10.28 -15.55 -9.64
C GLU A 63 11.65 -15.08 -10.12
N PRO A 64 12.06 -15.42 -11.36
CA PRO A 64 13.36 -15.04 -11.91
C PRO A 64 13.52 -13.51 -11.98
N GLY A 65 14.74 -13.01 -11.78
CA GLY A 65 15.08 -11.60 -11.93
C GLY A 65 15.76 -11.00 -10.70
N THR A 66 16.26 -9.79 -10.84
CA THR A 66 16.89 -9.03 -9.76
C THR A 66 15.81 -8.44 -8.84
N ARG A 67 15.89 -8.71 -7.55
CA ARG A 67 14.92 -8.20 -6.56
C ARG A 67 15.01 -6.68 -6.46
N ILE A 68 13.85 -6.04 -6.35
CA ILE A 68 13.72 -4.60 -6.22
C ILE A 68 12.65 -4.25 -5.18
N GLN A 69 12.94 -3.23 -4.39
CA GLN A 69 11.98 -2.58 -3.51
C GLN A 69 11.76 -1.14 -3.96
N ILE A 70 10.51 -0.76 -4.15
CA ILE A 70 10.11 0.62 -4.43
C ILE A 70 9.34 1.16 -3.24
N THR A 71 9.68 2.38 -2.85
CA THR A 71 8.95 3.18 -1.87
C THR A 71 8.52 4.50 -2.52
N GLY A 72 7.56 5.18 -1.94
CA GLY A 72 7.17 6.51 -2.38
C GLY A 72 6.09 7.14 -1.54
N LEU A 73 5.81 8.39 -1.86
CA LEU A 73 4.75 9.21 -1.29
C LEU A 73 3.72 9.51 -2.38
N VAL A 74 2.44 9.49 -2.02
CA VAL A 74 1.37 10.07 -2.82
C VAL A 74 0.94 11.37 -2.13
N THR A 75 1.06 12.48 -2.84
CA THR A 75 0.77 13.83 -2.32
C THR A 75 -0.24 14.56 -3.20
N ALA A 76 -0.84 15.59 -2.65
CA ALA A 76 -1.62 16.57 -3.41
C ALA A 76 -0.72 17.37 -4.37
N ASN A 77 -1.34 18.25 -5.15
CA ASN A 77 -0.68 19.11 -6.14
C ASN A 77 0.26 20.18 -5.53
N ASP A 78 0.38 20.22 -4.20
CA ASP A 78 1.36 21.03 -3.46
C ASP A 78 2.66 20.26 -3.14
N CYS A 79 2.80 18.99 -3.59
CA CYS A 79 3.91 18.07 -3.33
C CYS A 79 4.24 17.89 -1.83
N SER A 80 3.38 18.28 -0.94
CA SER A 80 3.63 18.24 0.50
C SER A 80 2.49 17.65 1.32
N THR A 81 1.25 17.86 0.92
CA THR A 81 0.09 17.32 1.63
C THR A 81 -0.10 15.85 1.26
N PRO A 82 0.09 14.91 2.21
CA PRO A 82 -0.05 13.48 1.93
C PRO A 82 -1.49 13.10 1.61
N ILE A 83 -1.67 12.13 0.73
CA ILE A 83 -2.98 11.52 0.44
C ILE A 83 -3.04 10.13 1.08
N PRO A 84 -3.65 9.98 2.27
CA PRO A 84 -3.83 8.68 2.90
C PRO A 84 -4.92 7.86 2.21
N ASN A 85 -4.79 6.53 2.27
CA ASN A 85 -5.72 5.57 1.67
C ASN A 85 -5.92 5.72 0.14
N ALA A 86 -4.99 6.36 -0.55
CA ALA A 86 -4.94 6.26 -2.00
C ALA A 86 -4.60 4.83 -2.40
N SER A 87 -5.31 4.26 -3.36
CA SER A 87 -4.92 2.97 -3.94
C SER A 87 -3.79 3.19 -4.93
N VAL A 88 -2.75 2.38 -4.80
CA VAL A 88 -1.60 2.33 -5.71
C VAL A 88 -1.61 0.94 -6.34
N ASP A 89 -2.07 0.87 -7.57
CA ASP A 89 -2.13 -0.33 -8.38
C ASP A 89 -0.90 -0.40 -9.28
N VAL A 90 -0.12 -1.50 -9.19
CA VAL A 90 1.16 -1.67 -9.88
C VAL A 90 1.13 -2.97 -10.67
N TRP A 91 1.64 -2.92 -11.90
CA TRP A 91 1.87 -4.09 -12.74
C TRP A 91 3.08 -3.89 -13.65
N HIS A 92 3.71 -4.99 -14.03
CA HIS A 92 4.89 -4.95 -14.89
C HIS A 92 5.18 -6.30 -15.57
N ALA A 93 6.10 -6.30 -16.53
CA ALA A 93 6.62 -7.48 -17.20
C ALA A 93 7.61 -8.25 -16.30
N ASN A 94 7.86 -9.52 -16.59
CA ASN A 94 8.90 -10.28 -15.96
C ASN A 94 10.32 -9.77 -16.34
N ASP A 95 11.37 -10.42 -15.86
CA ASP A 95 12.79 -10.07 -16.12
C ASP A 95 13.19 -10.14 -17.61
N GLN A 96 12.39 -10.81 -18.45
CA GLN A 96 12.59 -10.90 -19.90
C GLN A 96 11.67 -9.96 -20.71
N GLY A 97 10.92 -9.08 -20.05
CA GLY A 97 10.02 -8.16 -20.71
C GLY A 97 8.70 -8.78 -21.17
N CYS A 98 8.30 -9.91 -20.58
CA CYS A 98 7.08 -10.64 -20.94
C CYS A 98 6.02 -10.49 -19.83
N TYR A 99 4.76 -10.27 -20.23
CA TYR A 99 3.62 -10.21 -19.30
C TYR A 99 3.02 -11.61 -19.12
N THR A 100 3.43 -12.31 -18.10
CA THR A 100 3.24 -13.76 -17.88
C THR A 100 1.81 -14.25 -17.87
N ILE A 101 0.84 -13.39 -17.55
CA ILE A 101 -0.59 -13.77 -17.56
C ILE A 101 -1.33 -13.40 -18.86
N PHE A 102 -0.66 -12.69 -19.78
CA PHE A 102 -1.22 -12.28 -21.08
C PHE A 102 -0.51 -12.89 -22.28
N GLN A 103 0.71 -13.39 -22.08
CA GLN A 103 1.59 -13.86 -23.15
C GLN A 103 2.15 -15.24 -22.81
N ASN A 104 2.50 -16.01 -23.82
CA ASN A 104 3.22 -17.27 -23.65
C ASN A 104 4.70 -16.97 -23.37
N CYS A 105 5.04 -16.72 -22.12
CA CYS A 105 6.41 -16.46 -21.70
C CYS A 105 7.19 -17.76 -21.51
N THR A 106 8.51 -17.72 -21.78
CA THR A 106 9.39 -18.89 -21.60
C THR A 106 9.85 -19.05 -20.15
N THR A 107 9.78 -17.98 -19.35
CA THR A 107 10.14 -17.94 -17.92
C THR A 107 9.14 -17.08 -17.16
N GLY A 108 9.20 -17.14 -15.83
CA GLY A 108 8.35 -16.37 -14.93
C GLY A 108 7.06 -17.10 -14.56
N ASN A 109 6.33 -16.53 -13.59
CA ASN A 109 5.09 -17.08 -13.03
C ASN A 109 5.23 -18.52 -12.51
N THR A 110 6.32 -18.77 -11.81
CA THR A 110 6.70 -20.11 -11.29
C THR A 110 5.65 -20.71 -10.35
N SER A 111 4.87 -19.88 -9.67
CA SER A 111 3.78 -20.27 -8.78
C SER A 111 2.41 -20.42 -9.47
N ASN A 112 2.33 -20.19 -10.79
CA ASN A 112 1.08 -20.17 -11.55
C ASN A 112 0.03 -19.21 -10.95
N ASP A 113 0.46 -18.00 -10.59
CA ASP A 113 -0.37 -16.95 -10.03
C ASP A 113 -1.09 -16.20 -11.17
N ASP A 114 -2.42 -16.15 -11.14
CA ASP A 114 -3.26 -15.43 -12.12
C ASP A 114 -3.00 -13.91 -12.13
N TYR A 115 -2.35 -13.39 -11.09
CA TYR A 115 -1.98 -11.99 -10.94
C TYR A 115 -0.47 -11.78 -10.79
N ASN A 116 0.34 -12.67 -11.38
CA ASN A 116 1.80 -12.58 -11.26
C ASN A 116 2.31 -11.18 -11.63
N LEU A 117 3.20 -10.62 -10.80
CA LEU A 117 3.80 -9.29 -10.95
C LEU A 117 2.79 -8.13 -10.95
N ARG A 118 1.69 -8.30 -10.21
CA ARG A 118 0.61 -7.33 -10.07
C ARG A 118 0.15 -7.24 -8.63
N GLY A 119 -0.28 -6.07 -8.22
CA GLY A 119 -0.87 -5.90 -6.89
C GLY A 119 -1.34 -4.47 -6.65
N ILE A 120 -2.31 -4.36 -5.77
CA ILE A 120 -2.82 -3.09 -5.28
C ILE A 120 -2.45 -2.94 -3.80
N MET A 121 -2.01 -1.77 -3.42
CA MET A 121 -1.72 -1.38 -2.05
C MET A 121 -2.33 -0.02 -1.74
N PHE A 122 -2.40 0.32 -0.46
CA PHE A 122 -2.96 1.61 -0.03
C PHE A 122 -1.91 2.41 0.73
N THR A 123 -1.88 3.71 0.48
CA THR A 123 -1.02 4.62 1.23
C THR A 123 -1.42 4.68 2.70
N ASN A 124 -0.43 4.81 3.57
CA ASN A 124 -0.65 5.00 5.01
C ASN A 124 -1.08 6.44 5.35
N GLU A 125 -1.20 6.77 6.64
CA GLU A 125 -1.58 8.10 7.14
C GLU A 125 -0.64 9.23 6.68
N ASN A 126 0.60 8.90 6.32
CA ASN A 126 1.60 9.83 5.81
C ASN A 126 1.71 9.82 4.27
N GLY A 127 0.76 9.21 3.57
CA GLY A 127 0.79 9.09 2.12
C GLY A 127 1.83 8.09 1.58
N MET A 128 2.50 7.32 2.44
CA MET A 128 3.57 6.40 2.03
C MET A 128 3.03 5.07 1.51
N TYR A 129 3.67 4.55 0.45
CA TYR A 129 3.50 3.19 -0.03
C TYR A 129 4.86 2.50 -0.21
N SER A 130 4.86 1.17 -0.27
CA SER A 130 6.05 0.36 -0.53
C SER A 130 5.64 -1.01 -1.07
N PHE A 131 6.44 -1.52 -2.01
CA PHE A 131 6.29 -2.89 -2.49
C PHE A 131 7.63 -3.52 -2.86
N GLU A 132 7.65 -4.85 -2.90
CA GLU A 132 8.78 -5.65 -3.39
C GLU A 132 8.37 -6.39 -4.66
N SER A 133 9.30 -6.49 -5.62
CA SER A 133 9.13 -7.22 -6.86
C SER A 133 10.48 -7.63 -7.45
N ILE A 134 10.52 -7.80 -8.77
CA ILE A 134 11.73 -7.94 -9.58
C ILE A 134 11.86 -6.75 -10.53
N LEU A 135 13.09 -6.40 -10.91
CA LEU A 135 13.33 -5.42 -11.96
C LEU A 135 12.77 -5.94 -13.29
N PRO A 136 11.86 -5.20 -13.96
CA PRO A 136 11.32 -5.59 -15.25
C PRO A 136 12.40 -5.76 -16.30
N GLY A 137 12.19 -6.67 -17.23
CA GLY A 137 12.98 -6.75 -18.47
C GLY A 137 12.53 -5.74 -19.52
N TYR A 138 13.24 -5.71 -20.62
CA TYR A 138 12.89 -4.86 -21.77
C TYR A 138 11.67 -5.40 -22.48
N TYR A 139 10.60 -4.64 -22.49
CA TYR A 139 9.49 -4.82 -23.39
C TYR A 139 9.87 -4.29 -24.80
N PRO A 140 9.48 -4.96 -25.90
CA PRO A 140 9.96 -4.57 -27.23
C PRO A 140 9.76 -3.09 -27.55
N GLY A 141 10.86 -2.37 -27.72
CA GLY A 141 10.90 -0.94 -28.06
C GLY A 141 10.64 0.02 -26.90
N ARG A 142 10.48 -0.48 -25.66
CA ARG A 142 10.25 0.35 -24.49
C ARG A 142 11.36 0.19 -23.43
N PRO A 143 11.74 1.25 -22.71
CA PRO A 143 12.60 1.12 -21.53
C PRO A 143 11.93 0.27 -20.45
N ARG A 144 12.68 -0.25 -19.50
CA ARG A 144 12.15 -0.95 -18.33
C ARG A 144 11.27 -0.02 -17.52
N HIS A 145 10.11 -0.49 -17.11
CA HIS A 145 9.17 0.34 -16.37
C HIS A 145 8.21 -0.47 -15.50
N PHE A 146 7.73 0.17 -14.45
CA PHE A 146 6.52 -0.21 -13.74
C PHE A 146 5.36 0.65 -14.23
N HIS A 147 4.21 0.05 -14.47
CA HIS A 147 2.95 0.77 -14.62
C HIS A 147 2.33 1.06 -13.27
N TYR A 148 1.71 2.21 -13.17
CA TYR A 148 0.96 2.66 -12.01
C TYR A 148 -0.42 3.17 -12.40
N LYS A 149 -1.42 2.81 -11.60
CA LYS A 149 -2.70 3.49 -11.56
C LYS A 149 -2.98 3.87 -10.12
N ILE A 150 -3.06 5.16 -9.85
CA ILE A 150 -3.36 5.69 -8.53
C ILE A 150 -4.81 6.17 -8.54
N THR A 151 -5.56 5.83 -7.49
CA THR A 151 -6.91 6.36 -7.29
C THR A 151 -7.01 6.91 -5.89
N THR A 152 -7.30 8.20 -5.76
CA THR A 152 -7.49 8.84 -4.46
C THR A 152 -8.83 8.39 -3.83
N PRO A 153 -9.03 8.56 -2.53
CA PRO A 153 -10.32 8.30 -1.89
C PRO A 153 -11.49 9.08 -2.51
N SER A 154 -11.25 10.27 -3.05
CA SER A 154 -12.22 11.09 -3.78
C SER A 154 -12.55 10.57 -5.18
N GLY A 155 -11.76 9.64 -5.70
CA GLY A 155 -11.94 9.08 -7.03
C GLY A 155 -11.14 9.79 -8.13
N VAL A 156 -10.21 10.69 -7.78
CA VAL A 156 -9.26 11.23 -8.76
C VAL A 156 -8.29 10.13 -9.15
N GLU A 157 -8.12 9.90 -10.44
CA GLU A 157 -7.24 8.87 -11.00
C GLU A 157 -6.04 9.49 -11.70
N LEU A 158 -4.88 8.85 -11.56
CA LEU A 158 -3.68 9.09 -12.34
C LEU A 158 -3.18 7.75 -12.88
N VAL A 159 -2.95 7.68 -14.18
CA VAL A 159 -2.21 6.59 -14.82
C VAL A 159 -0.85 7.12 -15.22
N THR A 160 0.21 6.43 -14.78
CA THR A 160 1.58 6.83 -15.06
C THR A 160 2.50 5.61 -15.12
N GLN A 161 3.78 5.83 -15.40
CA GLN A 161 4.81 4.79 -15.40
C GLN A 161 6.05 5.29 -14.66
N CYS A 162 6.83 4.38 -14.10
CA CYS A 162 8.10 4.67 -13.45
C CYS A 162 9.20 3.98 -14.23
N TYR A 163 10.19 4.75 -14.66
CA TYR A 163 11.36 4.32 -15.43
C TYR A 163 12.62 4.38 -14.56
N PHE A 164 13.73 3.83 -15.03
CA PHE A 164 14.95 3.72 -14.26
C PHE A 164 16.13 4.41 -14.95
N GLU A 165 16.92 5.18 -14.20
CA GLU A 165 18.13 5.79 -14.73
C GLU A 165 19.06 4.76 -15.38
N ASN A 166 19.86 5.24 -16.33
CA ASN A 166 20.84 4.44 -17.10
C ASN A 166 20.21 3.33 -17.97
N ASP A 167 18.91 3.33 -18.18
CA ASP A 167 18.30 2.48 -19.19
C ASP A 167 18.56 3.05 -20.59
N SER A 168 19.16 2.22 -21.46
CA SER A 168 19.60 2.64 -22.79
C SER A 168 18.47 3.07 -23.72
N LEU A 169 17.23 2.69 -23.42
CA LEU A 169 16.08 3.01 -24.26
C LEU A 169 15.31 4.26 -23.82
N ILE A 170 15.67 4.89 -22.69
CA ILE A 170 15.02 6.12 -22.20
C ILE A 170 14.99 7.22 -23.26
N THR A 171 16.12 7.45 -23.94
CA THR A 171 16.22 8.51 -24.95
C THR A 171 15.41 8.26 -26.20
N THR A 172 14.94 7.04 -26.42
CA THR A 172 14.10 6.65 -27.56
C THR A 172 12.61 6.63 -27.23
N ASP A 173 12.27 6.69 -25.95
CA ASP A 173 10.87 6.72 -25.49
C ASP A 173 10.38 8.17 -25.38
N PHE A 174 9.19 8.45 -25.91
CA PHE A 174 8.68 9.82 -26.00
C PHE A 174 8.39 10.44 -24.63
N ILE A 175 7.91 9.64 -23.66
CA ILE A 175 7.54 10.13 -22.31
C ILE A 175 8.73 10.01 -21.36
N ALA A 176 9.40 8.87 -21.31
CA ALA A 176 10.54 8.64 -20.43
C ALA A 176 11.69 9.63 -20.69
N ASN A 177 11.86 10.10 -21.93
CA ASN A 177 12.90 11.05 -22.30
C ASN A 177 12.75 12.44 -21.63
N ASN A 178 11.57 12.78 -21.10
CA ASN A 178 11.36 14.02 -20.36
C ASN A 178 12.01 14.00 -18.96
N GLY A 179 12.32 12.82 -18.42
CA GLY A 179 13.06 12.65 -17.15
C GLY A 179 12.21 12.67 -15.89
N ASP A 180 10.98 13.19 -15.93
CA ASP A 180 10.13 13.39 -14.73
C ASP A 180 9.64 12.08 -14.10
N LEU A 181 9.61 11.00 -14.89
CA LEU A 181 9.19 9.67 -14.44
C LEU A 181 10.37 8.70 -14.24
N VAL A 182 11.60 9.20 -14.30
CA VAL A 182 12.83 8.40 -14.21
C VAL A 182 13.42 8.50 -12.82
N ILE A 183 13.63 7.37 -12.16
CA ILE A 183 14.21 7.30 -10.82
C ILE A 183 15.59 6.64 -10.82
N PRO A 184 16.51 7.07 -9.94
CA PRO A 184 17.75 6.35 -9.68
C PRO A 184 17.46 5.05 -8.92
N LEU A 185 18.27 4.02 -9.18
CA LEU A 185 18.30 2.80 -8.41
C LEU A 185 19.60 2.71 -7.62
N ASN A 186 19.47 2.41 -6.34
CA ASN A 186 20.60 2.11 -5.45
C ASN A 186 20.60 0.60 -5.15
N GLU A 187 21.79 0.01 -5.04
CA GLU A 187 21.93 -1.41 -4.72
C GLU A 187 22.53 -1.60 -3.33
N ASN A 188 21.94 -2.48 -2.54
CA ASN A 188 22.49 -2.92 -1.26
C ASN A 188 22.17 -4.41 -1.08
N ASN A 189 23.19 -5.24 -0.81
CA ASN A 189 23.06 -6.69 -0.59
C ASN A 189 22.24 -7.42 -1.67
N ASN A 190 22.49 -7.15 -2.95
CA ASN A 190 21.78 -7.70 -4.10
C ASN A 190 20.27 -7.37 -4.16
N LEU A 191 19.84 -6.34 -3.45
CA LEU A 191 18.50 -5.78 -3.54
C LEU A 191 18.61 -4.36 -4.09
N LEU A 192 17.85 -4.08 -5.13
CA LEU A 192 17.72 -2.73 -5.68
C LEU A 192 16.68 -1.94 -4.90
N TYR A 193 16.94 -0.65 -4.71
CA TYR A 193 16.04 0.28 -4.03
C TYR A 193 15.78 1.49 -4.91
N GLY A 194 14.52 1.87 -5.05
CA GLY A 194 14.10 3.09 -5.72
C GLY A 194 13.07 3.84 -4.91
N GLU A 195 12.98 5.15 -5.11
CA GLU A 195 11.95 6.01 -4.56
C GLU A 195 11.20 6.70 -5.70
N PHE A 196 9.89 6.48 -5.77
CA PHE A 196 9.01 7.10 -6.76
C PHE A 196 7.89 7.84 -6.06
N ASN A 197 8.04 9.16 -5.93
CA ASN A 197 7.05 10.04 -5.33
C ASN A 197 6.06 10.52 -6.40
N ILE A 198 4.78 10.56 -6.05
CA ILE A 198 3.67 10.82 -6.96
C ILE A 198 2.87 12.01 -6.42
N SER A 199 2.75 13.07 -7.21
CA SER A 199 1.89 14.21 -6.92
C SER A 199 0.65 14.18 -7.81
N ILE A 200 -0.53 14.14 -7.20
CA ILE A 200 -1.82 14.06 -7.89
C ILE A 200 -2.38 15.46 -8.11
N ASN A 201 -3.01 15.70 -9.27
CA ASN A 201 -3.69 16.96 -9.56
C ASN A 201 -5.01 17.06 -8.75
N GLN A 202 -4.87 17.11 -7.45
CA GLN A 202 -5.93 17.32 -6.48
C GLN A 202 -5.42 18.30 -5.43
N SER A 203 -6.17 19.36 -5.11
CA SER A 203 -5.73 20.34 -4.13
C SER A 203 -5.82 19.82 -2.69
N ALA A 204 -4.98 20.35 -1.80
CA ALA A 204 -5.06 20.03 -0.37
C ALA A 204 -6.43 20.41 0.23
N GLU A 205 -7.07 21.46 -0.27
CA GLU A 205 -8.41 21.90 0.17
C GLU A 205 -9.48 20.87 -0.22
N GLU A 206 -9.43 20.32 -1.44
CA GLU A 206 -10.34 19.25 -1.89
C GLU A 206 -10.19 18.00 -1.03
N LEU A 207 -8.97 17.64 -0.62
CA LEU A 207 -8.72 16.53 0.30
C LEU A 207 -9.37 16.77 1.68
N LEU A 208 -9.36 18.00 2.18
CA LEU A 208 -10.01 18.34 3.46
C LEU A 208 -11.53 18.30 3.36
N LEU A 209 -12.10 18.76 2.26
CA LEU A 209 -13.53 18.70 1.98
C LEU A 209 -14.01 17.25 1.81
N ASP A 210 -13.26 16.46 1.07
CA ASP A 210 -13.57 15.06 0.80
C ASP A 210 -13.43 14.18 2.06
N ASN A 211 -12.42 14.43 2.89
CA ASN A 211 -12.32 13.77 4.19
C ASN A 211 -13.54 14.06 5.09
N SER A 212 -14.08 15.28 5.06
CA SER A 212 -15.30 15.61 5.81
C SER A 212 -16.53 14.87 5.26
N ASP A 213 -16.63 14.68 3.94
CA ASP A 213 -17.71 13.98 3.27
C ASP A 213 -17.56 12.46 3.34
N ILE A 214 -16.34 11.92 3.32
CA ILE A 214 -16.07 10.50 3.52
C ILE A 214 -16.38 10.10 4.97
N PHE A 215 -16.00 10.89 5.97
CA PHE A 215 -16.40 10.68 7.36
C PHE A 215 -17.92 10.77 7.53
N ASN A 216 -18.60 11.66 6.82
CA ASN A 216 -20.06 11.76 6.82
C ASN A 216 -20.76 10.65 6.01
N LYS A 217 -20.06 9.98 5.10
CA LYS A 217 -20.63 8.94 4.22
C LYS A 217 -20.40 7.51 4.70
N MET A 218 -19.52 7.31 5.69
CA MET A 218 -19.28 5.98 6.27
C MET A 218 -20.24 5.75 7.45
N ASP A 219 -21.04 4.71 7.35
CA ASP A 219 -21.98 4.29 8.40
C ASP A 219 -21.25 3.75 9.65
N PHE A 220 -19.91 3.58 9.62
CA PHE A 220 -19.09 3.04 10.71
C PHE A 220 -17.60 3.37 10.56
N SER A 221 -16.85 3.40 11.66
CA SER A 221 -15.38 3.57 11.67
C SER A 221 -14.75 2.88 12.87
N ILE A 222 -13.50 2.37 12.72
CA ILE A 222 -12.65 2.03 13.87
C ILE A 222 -12.01 3.33 14.33
N THR A 223 -12.30 3.74 15.57
CA THR A 223 -11.86 5.02 16.10
C THR A 223 -10.56 4.92 16.88
N ASN A 224 -10.27 3.75 17.48
CA ASN A 224 -9.04 3.54 18.23
C ASN A 224 -8.76 2.06 18.46
N ALA A 225 -7.48 1.71 18.69
CA ALA A 225 -7.07 0.39 19.14
C ALA A 225 -5.83 0.52 20.02
N TYR A 226 -6.00 0.32 21.33
CA TYR A 226 -4.93 0.54 22.30
C TYR A 226 -4.92 -0.47 23.47
N PRO A 227 -3.74 -0.71 24.04
CA PRO A 227 -2.42 -0.30 23.58
C PRO A 227 -2.05 -1.00 22.26
N ASN A 228 -1.37 -0.29 21.37
CA ASN A 228 -0.79 -0.88 20.17
C ASN A 228 0.67 -0.38 20.02
N PRO A 229 1.70 -1.24 20.19
CA PRO A 229 1.61 -2.70 20.38
C PRO A 229 1.03 -3.14 21.72
N PHE A 230 0.35 -4.30 21.73
CA PHE A 230 -0.25 -4.87 22.92
C PHE A 230 0.50 -6.13 23.42
N ASN A 231 0.34 -6.45 24.70
CA ASN A 231 0.90 -7.68 25.29
C ASN A 231 -0.20 -8.72 25.57
N ASN A 232 -1.08 -8.46 26.52
CA ASN A 232 -2.10 -9.43 26.94
C ASN A 232 -3.46 -9.16 26.28
N SER A 233 -3.79 -7.89 26.06
CA SER A 233 -5.07 -7.51 25.45
C SER A 233 -4.98 -6.17 24.75
N ILE A 234 -5.85 -5.95 23.81
CA ILE A 234 -6.06 -4.69 23.13
C ILE A 234 -7.55 -4.36 23.12
N LYS A 235 -7.87 -3.11 23.41
CA LYS A 235 -9.21 -2.55 23.28
C LYS A 235 -9.36 -1.97 21.88
N ILE A 236 -10.42 -2.32 21.20
CA ILE A 236 -10.78 -1.83 19.86
C ILE A 236 -12.06 -1.02 20.00
N ASP A 237 -11.95 0.28 19.78
CA ASP A 237 -13.08 1.21 19.79
C ASP A 237 -13.54 1.47 18.36
N TYR A 238 -14.84 1.46 18.15
CA TYR A 238 -15.45 1.77 16.86
C TYR A 238 -16.77 2.53 17.04
N GLU A 239 -17.17 3.27 16.02
CA GLU A 239 -18.39 4.02 15.99
C GLU A 239 -19.31 3.56 14.85
N VAL A 240 -20.59 3.46 15.13
CA VAL A 240 -21.65 3.14 14.17
C VAL A 240 -22.56 4.34 14.06
N LEU A 241 -22.69 4.90 12.86
CA LEU A 241 -23.48 6.12 12.64
C LEU A 241 -24.98 5.84 12.41
N GLN A 242 -25.33 4.63 12.01
CA GLN A 242 -26.71 4.18 11.85
C GLN A 242 -26.84 2.75 12.40
N LYS A 243 -28.03 2.36 12.85
CA LYS A 243 -28.30 0.99 13.29
C LYS A 243 -28.02 0.01 12.16
N GLY A 244 -27.26 -1.05 12.43
CA GLY A 244 -26.92 -2.07 11.44
C GLY A 244 -26.19 -3.27 12.03
N HIS A 245 -25.98 -4.27 11.20
CA HIS A 245 -25.25 -5.48 11.56
C HIS A 245 -23.76 -5.24 11.49
N VAL A 246 -23.04 -5.52 12.58
CA VAL A 246 -21.57 -5.36 12.68
C VAL A 246 -20.94 -6.73 12.89
N ALA A 247 -19.95 -7.08 12.05
CA ALA A 247 -19.02 -8.17 12.31
C ALA A 247 -17.62 -7.58 12.52
N LEU A 248 -17.01 -7.84 13.67
CA LEU A 248 -15.64 -7.44 14.03
C LEU A 248 -14.77 -8.70 14.12
N GLU A 249 -13.81 -8.85 13.24
CA GLU A 249 -13.05 -10.07 13.06
C GLU A 249 -11.54 -9.79 13.10
N ILE A 250 -10.77 -10.79 13.57
CA ILE A 250 -9.30 -10.77 13.62
C ILE A 250 -8.77 -11.77 12.60
N PHE A 251 -7.75 -11.35 11.83
CA PHE A 251 -7.01 -12.18 10.89
C PHE A 251 -5.50 -12.05 11.16
N ASP A 252 -4.71 -13.03 10.73
CA ASP A 252 -3.27 -12.87 10.64
C ASP A 252 -2.87 -12.11 9.34
N ILE A 253 -1.57 -11.86 9.17
CA ILE A 253 -1.06 -11.15 8.00
C ILE A 253 -1.26 -11.91 6.68
N ASN A 254 -1.47 -13.23 6.73
CA ASN A 254 -1.74 -14.07 5.57
C ASN A 254 -3.24 -14.14 5.23
N GLY A 255 -4.08 -13.38 5.95
CA GLY A 255 -5.53 -13.39 5.76
C GLY A 255 -6.25 -14.57 6.40
N LYS A 256 -5.56 -15.41 7.19
CA LYS A 256 -6.19 -16.51 7.92
C LYS A 256 -7.03 -15.94 9.07
N TRP A 257 -8.30 -16.33 9.10
CA TRP A 257 -9.20 -15.96 10.19
C TRP A 257 -8.73 -16.53 11.53
N ILE A 258 -8.72 -15.70 12.56
CA ILE A 258 -8.29 -16.04 13.93
C ILE A 258 -9.48 -16.08 14.87
N LYS A 259 -10.32 -15.02 14.88
CA LYS A 259 -11.44 -14.91 15.81
C LYS A 259 -12.45 -13.86 15.35
N THR A 260 -13.71 -14.07 15.68
CA THR A 260 -14.77 -13.06 15.64
C THR A 260 -14.98 -12.49 17.04
N LEU A 261 -14.89 -11.16 17.18
CA LEU A 261 -15.10 -10.44 18.45
C LEU A 261 -16.54 -9.97 18.60
N ALA A 262 -17.21 -9.62 17.50
CA ALA A 262 -18.61 -9.25 17.46
C ALA A 262 -19.22 -9.72 16.14
N ASN A 263 -20.48 -10.14 16.18
CA ASN A 263 -21.29 -10.48 15.01
C ASN A 263 -22.77 -10.30 15.36
N GLU A 264 -23.21 -9.03 15.44
CA GLU A 264 -24.51 -8.67 16.01
C GLU A 264 -25.03 -7.32 15.52
N MET A 265 -26.32 -7.05 15.76
CA MET A 265 -26.90 -5.75 15.51
C MET A 265 -26.40 -4.73 16.53
N LYS A 266 -25.90 -3.61 16.04
CA LYS A 266 -25.47 -2.46 16.84
C LYS A 266 -26.34 -1.23 16.55
N ASN A 267 -26.70 -0.52 17.62
CA ASN A 267 -27.35 0.78 17.49
C ASN A 267 -26.31 1.85 17.15
N LYS A 268 -26.77 3.02 16.66
CA LYS A 268 -25.92 4.20 16.51
C LYS A 268 -25.20 4.52 17.82
N GLY A 269 -23.89 4.78 17.74
CA GLY A 269 -23.05 5.19 18.87
C GLY A 269 -21.67 4.53 18.87
N LYS A 270 -20.94 4.77 19.97
CA LYS A 270 -19.60 4.24 20.20
C LYS A 270 -19.68 2.89 20.88
N HIS A 271 -18.87 1.96 20.42
CA HIS A 271 -18.80 0.59 20.90
C HIS A 271 -17.33 0.19 21.13
N SER A 272 -17.11 -0.82 21.96
CA SER A 272 -15.76 -1.33 22.26
C SER A 272 -15.78 -2.84 22.39
N HIS A 273 -14.68 -3.48 21.97
CA HIS A 273 -14.41 -4.88 22.24
C HIS A 273 -12.96 -5.08 22.64
N TYR A 274 -12.72 -6.09 23.48
CA TYR A 274 -11.37 -6.50 23.87
C TYR A 274 -10.96 -7.76 23.11
N TRP A 275 -9.76 -7.77 22.59
CA TRP A 275 -9.13 -8.99 22.13
C TRP A 275 -7.95 -9.34 23.03
N HIS A 276 -7.96 -10.54 23.57
CA HIS A 276 -6.95 -11.02 24.54
C HIS A 276 -5.83 -11.83 23.88
N GLY A 277 -5.61 -11.68 22.58
CA GLY A 277 -4.58 -12.44 21.85
C GLY A 277 -4.87 -13.94 21.81
N LEU A 278 -6.13 -14.32 21.80
CA LEU A 278 -6.59 -15.71 21.72
C LEU A 278 -7.24 -15.98 20.37
N ASP A 279 -7.03 -17.19 19.82
CA ASP A 279 -7.76 -17.69 18.66
C ASP A 279 -9.21 -18.13 19.04
N PHE A 280 -9.95 -18.67 18.07
CA PHE A 280 -11.31 -19.15 18.27
C PHE A 280 -11.39 -20.35 19.24
N SER A 281 -10.31 -21.13 19.35
CA SER A 281 -10.19 -22.29 20.24
C SER A 281 -9.72 -21.89 21.65
N GLY A 282 -9.42 -20.63 21.90
CA GLY A 282 -8.92 -20.13 23.18
C GLY A 282 -7.40 -20.26 23.37
N ASN A 283 -6.66 -20.65 22.34
CA ASN A 283 -5.21 -20.72 22.39
C ASN A 283 -4.58 -19.35 22.20
N ILE A 284 -3.45 -19.11 22.87
CA ILE A 284 -2.68 -17.87 22.70
C ILE A 284 -2.06 -17.83 21.31
N VAL A 285 -2.33 -16.77 20.55
CA VAL A 285 -1.70 -16.57 19.24
C VAL A 285 -0.25 -16.11 19.39
N SER A 286 0.60 -16.43 18.41
CA SER A 286 2.01 -16.03 18.38
C SER A 286 2.17 -14.51 18.39
N SER A 287 3.36 -14.04 18.78
CA SER A 287 3.70 -12.62 18.61
C SER A 287 3.79 -12.28 17.13
N GLY A 288 3.23 -11.15 16.74
CA GLY A 288 3.18 -10.75 15.33
C GLY A 288 2.20 -9.62 15.08
N THR A 289 1.98 -9.34 13.80
CA THR A 289 0.98 -8.36 13.34
C THR A 289 -0.33 -9.07 13.02
N TYR A 290 -1.43 -8.49 13.42
CA TYR A 290 -2.78 -8.97 13.17
C TYR A 290 -3.62 -7.88 12.54
N LEU A 291 -4.61 -8.28 11.78
CA LEU A 291 -5.53 -7.39 11.08
C LEU A 291 -6.90 -7.44 11.75
N VAL A 292 -7.42 -6.28 12.13
CA VAL A 292 -8.81 -6.12 12.56
C VAL A 292 -9.65 -5.71 11.37
N VAL A 293 -10.68 -6.45 11.08
CA VAL A 293 -11.63 -6.16 10.01
C VAL A 293 -13.00 -5.91 10.61
N ILE A 294 -13.57 -4.73 10.36
CA ILE A 294 -14.96 -4.44 10.66
C ILE A 294 -15.77 -4.49 9.36
N LYS A 295 -16.88 -5.23 9.39
CA LYS A 295 -17.86 -5.33 8.30
C LYS A 295 -19.17 -4.77 8.80
N TYR A 296 -19.85 -3.98 7.98
CA TYR A 296 -21.13 -3.38 8.30
C TYR A 296 -22.14 -3.62 7.19
N GLY A 297 -23.39 -3.93 7.57
CA GLY A 297 -24.52 -4.07 6.67
C GLY A 297 -25.72 -3.33 7.22
N LYS A 298 -26.40 -2.54 6.39
CA LYS A 298 -27.71 -1.95 6.76
C LYS A 298 -28.74 -3.06 6.93
N SER A 299 -29.59 -2.90 7.93
CA SER A 299 -30.77 -3.77 8.15
C SER A 299 -31.88 -3.46 7.16
#